data_2f252ef2d9f1b2623d16630fd6b99517
#
_entry.id   2f252ef2d9f1b2623d16630fd6b99517
#
_cell.length_a   1.000
_cell.length_b   1.000
_cell.length_c   1.000
_cell.angle_alpha   90.00
_cell.angle_beta   90.00
_cell.angle_gamma   90.00
#
_symmetry.space_group_name_H-M   'P 1'
#
loop_
_entity.id
_entity.type
_entity.pdbx_description
1 polymer ?
#
loop_
_entity_poly.entity_id
_entity_poly.type
_entity_poly.pdbx_seq_one_letter_code
_entity_poly.pdbx_strand_id
1 'polypeptide(L)'
;MIRLPESDEDLLRECEVQTFRSSGPGGQHVNKTESAVRLRHLPSGVVVTSRQERSQHRNKALCLQRLRKKVAQLNYRPAKRVPTRVSRNAKNRTLEEKARRSQIKRLRSKPSPDE
;
A
#
# COMPACT_ATOMS: atom_id res chain seq x y z
N MET A 1 13.99 -9.40 7.75
CA MET A 1 12.71 -9.02 8.34
C MET A 1 12.94 -8.06 9.50
N ILE A 2 12.26 -6.93 9.50
CA ILE A 2 12.41 -5.91 10.54
C ILE A 2 11.55 -6.32 11.74
N ARG A 3 12.14 -6.39 12.90
CA ARG A 3 11.43 -6.71 14.16
C ARG A 3 11.35 -5.45 15.02
N LEU A 4 10.15 -5.16 15.49
CA LEU A 4 9.91 -4.04 16.40
C LEU A 4 9.53 -4.57 17.79
N PRO A 5 9.95 -3.88 18.87
CA PRO A 5 9.50 -4.23 20.21
C PRO A 5 7.98 -3.98 20.36
N GLU A 6 7.33 -4.73 21.21
CA GLU A 6 5.89 -4.60 21.47
C GLU A 6 5.57 -3.30 22.21
N SER A 7 6.45 -2.88 23.12
CA SER A 7 6.29 -1.67 23.89
C SER A 7 6.69 -0.44 23.08
N ASP A 8 5.86 0.60 23.12
CA ASP A 8 6.17 1.88 22.47
C ASP A 8 7.39 2.56 23.11
N GLU A 9 7.58 2.40 24.39
CA GLU A 9 8.76 2.95 25.10
C GLU A 9 10.04 2.34 24.57
N ASP A 10 10.08 1.02 24.41
CA ASP A 10 11.24 0.31 23.89
C ASP A 10 11.48 0.69 22.42
N LEU A 11 10.41 0.86 21.65
CA LEU A 11 10.51 1.30 20.27
C LEU A 11 11.10 2.71 20.18
N LEU A 12 10.70 3.63 21.06
CA LEU A 12 11.26 4.97 21.13
C LEU A 12 12.75 4.98 21.44
N ARG A 13 13.22 4.06 22.27
CA ARG A 13 14.65 3.92 22.59
C ARG A 13 15.48 3.54 21.36
N GLU A 14 14.90 2.80 20.44
CA GLU A 14 15.55 2.43 19.18
C GLU A 14 15.49 3.53 18.13
N CYS A 15 14.70 4.59 18.37
CA CYS A 15 14.47 5.67 17.42
C CYS A 15 15.19 6.94 17.82
N GLU A 16 15.64 7.68 16.81
CA GLU A 16 16.06 9.06 16.96
C GLU A 16 14.84 9.97 16.80
N VAL A 17 14.55 10.78 17.82
CA VAL A 17 13.42 11.70 17.83
C VAL A 17 13.91 13.08 17.48
N GLN A 18 13.37 13.70 16.45
CA GLN A 18 13.64 15.06 16.05
C GLN A 18 12.34 15.84 16.06
N THR A 19 12.38 17.06 16.62
CA THR A 19 11.26 17.97 16.60
C THR A 19 11.59 19.15 15.70
N PHE A 20 10.60 19.67 15.00
CA PHE A 20 10.79 20.78 14.09
C PHE A 20 9.50 21.58 13.95
N ARG A 21 9.62 22.77 13.37
CA ARG A 21 8.46 23.58 13.02
C ARG A 21 7.93 23.14 11.69
N SER A 22 6.61 22.87 11.62
CA SER A 22 6.03 22.49 10.35
C SER A 22 5.99 23.70 9.42
N SER A 23 6.35 23.50 8.16
CA SER A 23 6.25 24.51 7.12
C SER A 23 4.90 24.42 6.42
N GLY A 24 4.38 25.54 5.94
CA GLY A 24 3.15 25.57 5.16
C GLY A 24 2.16 26.62 5.65
N PRO A 25 1.01 26.78 4.99
CA PRO A 25 -0.02 27.71 5.40
C PRO A 25 -0.57 27.30 6.77
N GLY A 26 -0.46 28.17 7.73
CA GLY A 26 -0.93 27.95 9.07
C GLY A 26 -0.81 29.22 9.88
N GLY A 27 -1.54 29.34 10.97
CA GLY A 27 -1.50 30.48 11.86
C GLY A 27 -0.18 30.59 12.61
N GLN A 28 -0.11 31.55 13.52
CA GLN A 28 1.08 31.81 14.34
C GLN A 28 1.55 30.58 15.13
N HIS A 29 0.62 29.69 15.51
CA HIS A 29 0.95 28.46 16.23
C HIS A 29 1.91 27.58 15.43
N VAL A 30 1.68 27.43 14.13
CA VAL A 30 2.52 26.61 13.24
C VAL A 30 3.93 27.20 13.16
N ASN A 31 4.06 28.53 13.20
CA ASN A 31 5.34 29.22 13.05
C ASN A 31 6.13 29.32 14.35
N LYS A 32 5.44 29.25 15.51
CA LYS A 32 6.07 29.46 16.82
C LYS A 32 6.38 28.19 17.59
N THR A 33 5.68 27.07 17.31
CA THR A 33 5.76 25.86 18.11
C THR A 33 6.37 24.72 17.32
N GLU A 34 7.39 24.07 17.90
CA GLU A 34 8.00 22.86 17.34
C GLU A 34 7.17 21.63 17.71
N SER A 35 5.95 21.53 17.15
CA SER A 35 5.04 20.42 17.42
C SER A 35 5.24 19.24 16.48
N ALA A 36 5.80 19.47 15.29
CA ALA A 36 6.07 18.41 14.33
C ALA A 36 7.19 17.49 14.81
N VAL A 37 7.01 16.18 14.62
CA VAL A 37 7.95 15.16 15.09
C VAL A 37 8.38 14.28 13.92
N ARG A 38 9.67 13.99 13.87
CA ARG A 38 10.27 13.02 12.97
C ARG A 38 10.90 11.91 13.80
N LEU A 39 10.53 10.67 13.51
CA LEU A 39 11.15 9.49 14.10
C LEU A 39 11.97 8.77 13.04
N ARG A 40 13.21 8.47 13.38
CA ARG A 40 14.08 7.63 12.57
C ARG A 40 14.41 6.36 13.36
N HIS A 41 13.95 5.24 12.86
CA HIS A 41 14.25 3.94 13.46
C HIS A 41 15.66 3.52 13.03
N LEU A 42 16.62 3.60 13.94
CA LEU A 42 18.04 3.40 13.64
C LEU A 42 18.35 2.02 13.05
N PRO A 43 17.83 0.91 13.62
CA PRO A 43 18.14 -0.42 13.07
C PRO A 43 17.66 -0.65 11.65
N SER A 44 16.50 -0.12 11.28
CA SER A 44 15.92 -0.32 9.94
C SER A 44 16.15 0.86 9.00
N GLY A 45 16.47 2.03 9.52
CA GLY A 45 16.60 3.26 8.76
C GLY A 45 15.28 3.87 8.29
N VAL A 46 14.15 3.35 8.76
CA VAL A 46 12.82 3.85 8.39
C VAL A 46 12.57 5.20 9.07
N VAL A 47 12.11 6.18 8.31
CA VAL A 47 11.81 7.53 8.80
C VAL A 47 10.33 7.81 8.63
N VAL A 48 9.70 8.32 9.69
CA VAL A 48 8.30 8.75 9.67
C VAL A 48 8.18 10.14 10.29
N THR A 49 7.23 10.92 9.80
CA THR A 49 6.97 12.26 10.31
C THR A 49 5.49 12.43 10.63
N SER A 50 5.18 13.28 11.60
CA SER A 50 3.82 13.67 11.90
C SER A 50 3.76 15.13 12.29
N ARG A 51 2.81 15.86 11.71
CA ARG A 51 2.57 17.29 12.00
C ARG A 51 1.10 17.63 12.10
N GLN A 52 0.23 16.62 12.18
CA GLN A 52 -1.22 16.79 12.15
C GLN A 52 -1.78 17.36 13.45
N GLU A 53 -1.16 17.03 14.57
CA GLU A 53 -1.64 17.42 15.87
C GLU A 53 -0.92 18.67 16.39
N ARG A 54 -1.56 19.41 17.26
CA ARG A 54 -0.94 20.58 17.93
C ARG A 54 0.06 20.15 18.99
N SER A 55 -0.17 19.00 19.63
CA SER A 55 0.67 18.49 20.69
C SER A 55 1.84 17.68 20.14
N GLN A 56 3.05 18.02 20.57
CA GLN A 56 4.25 17.25 20.26
C GLN A 56 4.12 15.78 20.71
N HIS A 57 3.53 15.58 21.89
CA HIS A 57 3.31 14.25 22.44
C HIS A 57 2.39 13.41 21.57
N ARG A 58 1.29 13.99 21.07
CA ARG A 58 0.35 13.33 20.16
C ARG A 58 1.01 13.01 18.83
N ASN A 59 1.81 13.92 18.30
CA ASN A 59 2.57 13.69 17.07
C ASN A 59 3.56 12.54 17.23
N LYS A 60 4.22 12.46 18.39
CA LYS A 60 5.12 11.35 18.70
C LYS A 60 4.38 10.02 18.70
N ALA A 61 3.21 9.93 19.34
CA ALA A 61 2.36 8.74 19.35
C ALA A 61 1.92 8.34 17.94
N LEU A 62 1.52 9.30 17.12
CA LEU A 62 1.16 9.07 15.72
C LEU A 62 2.35 8.55 14.90
N CYS A 63 3.54 9.09 15.13
CA CYS A 63 4.75 8.61 14.48
C CYS A 63 5.03 7.16 14.81
N LEU A 64 4.86 6.75 16.07
CA LEU A 64 5.03 5.35 16.46
C LEU A 64 4.06 4.43 15.74
N GLN A 65 2.78 4.82 15.66
CA GLN A 65 1.77 4.05 14.93
C GLN A 65 2.11 3.94 13.45
N ARG A 66 2.51 5.05 12.83
CA ARG A 66 2.92 5.08 11.42
C ARG A 66 4.15 4.23 11.16
N LEU A 67 5.11 4.25 12.08
CA LEU A 67 6.32 3.43 11.99
C LEU A 67 5.97 1.94 12.00
N ARG A 68 5.11 1.50 12.93
CA ARG A 68 4.66 0.11 13.01
C ARG A 68 3.94 -0.31 11.73
N LYS A 69 3.06 0.54 11.23
CA LYS A 69 2.33 0.28 9.98
C LYS A 69 3.28 0.17 8.78
N LYS A 70 4.23 1.08 8.67
CA LYS A 70 5.21 1.10 7.58
C LYS A 70 6.10 -0.14 7.60
N VAL A 71 6.57 -0.54 8.78
CA VAL A 71 7.37 -1.76 8.94
C VAL A 71 6.56 -3.00 8.61
N ALA A 72 5.28 -3.05 9.01
CA ALA A 72 4.39 -4.15 8.66
C ALA A 72 4.22 -4.27 7.13
N GLN A 73 4.09 -3.15 6.43
CA GLN A 73 4.03 -3.14 4.96
C GLN A 73 5.33 -3.63 4.33
N LEU A 74 6.49 -3.22 4.86
CA LEU A 74 7.79 -3.65 4.37
C LEU A 74 8.05 -5.15 4.63
N ASN A 75 7.52 -5.67 5.72
CA ASN A 75 7.64 -7.09 6.08
C ASN A 75 6.63 -7.97 5.33
N TYR A 76 5.61 -7.37 4.72
CA TYR A 76 4.59 -8.11 4.01
C TYR A 76 5.19 -8.86 2.82
N ARG A 77 5.00 -10.16 2.81
CA ARG A 77 5.38 -11.01 1.69
C ARG A 77 4.09 -11.63 1.13
N PRO A 78 3.73 -11.32 -0.11
CA PRO A 78 2.56 -11.93 -0.70
C PRO A 78 2.77 -13.43 -0.83
N ALA A 79 1.70 -14.18 -0.60
CA ALA A 79 1.73 -15.62 -0.78
C ALA A 79 2.07 -15.96 -2.23
N LYS A 80 2.89 -16.99 -2.41
CA LYS A 80 3.27 -17.45 -3.75
C LYS A 80 2.01 -17.90 -4.50
N ARG A 81 1.81 -17.32 -5.67
CA ARG A 81 0.70 -17.72 -6.53
C ARG A 81 0.98 -19.11 -7.11
N VAL A 82 0.08 -20.04 -6.81
CA VAL A 82 0.12 -21.37 -7.40
C VAL A 82 -0.85 -21.35 -8.58
N PRO A 83 -0.37 -21.60 -9.81
CA PRO A 83 -1.27 -21.63 -10.95
C PRO A 83 -2.25 -22.80 -10.80
N THR A 84 -3.53 -22.50 -10.93
CA THR A 84 -4.58 -23.51 -10.90
C THR A 84 -4.95 -23.87 -12.33
N ARG A 85 -5.40 -25.10 -12.52
CA ARG A 85 -5.90 -25.53 -13.81
C ARG A 85 -7.18 -24.77 -14.17
N VAL A 86 -7.34 -24.51 -15.46
CA VAL A 86 -8.57 -23.92 -15.96
C VAL A 86 -9.72 -24.89 -15.70
N SER A 87 -10.82 -24.39 -15.14
CA SER A 87 -11.98 -25.23 -14.86
C SER A 87 -12.63 -25.73 -16.16
N ARG A 88 -13.30 -26.88 -16.08
CA ARG A 88 -14.04 -27.46 -17.21
C ARG A 88 -15.08 -26.47 -17.75
N ASN A 89 -15.76 -25.78 -16.86
CA ASN A 89 -16.77 -24.79 -17.24
C ASN A 89 -16.16 -23.61 -17.99
N ALA A 90 -14.99 -23.11 -17.56
CA ALA A 90 -14.29 -22.04 -18.25
C ALA A 90 -13.86 -22.46 -19.66
N LYS A 91 -13.37 -23.69 -19.82
CA LYS A 91 -13.03 -24.24 -21.14
C LYS A 91 -14.25 -24.34 -22.04
N ASN A 92 -15.38 -24.79 -21.50
CA ASN A 92 -16.63 -24.90 -22.25
C ASN A 92 -17.12 -23.53 -22.71
N ARG A 93 -17.05 -22.50 -21.85
CA ARG A 93 -17.39 -21.12 -22.22
C ARG A 93 -16.54 -20.61 -23.38
N THR A 94 -15.25 -20.87 -23.34
CA THR A 94 -14.32 -20.46 -24.40
C THR A 94 -14.67 -21.15 -25.70
N LEU A 95 -15.00 -22.45 -25.68
CA LEU A 95 -15.42 -23.21 -26.85
C LEU A 95 -16.73 -22.67 -27.42
N GLU A 96 -17.70 -22.37 -26.58
CA GLU A 96 -18.98 -21.78 -27.00
C GLU A 96 -18.79 -20.43 -27.67
N GLU A 97 -17.95 -19.55 -27.11
CA GLU A 97 -17.63 -18.27 -27.70
C GLU A 97 -16.95 -18.42 -29.06
N LYS A 98 -16.01 -19.34 -29.20
CA LYS A 98 -15.35 -19.62 -30.46
C LYS A 98 -16.33 -20.15 -31.50
N ALA A 99 -17.23 -21.02 -31.11
CA ALA A 99 -18.28 -21.54 -32.01
C ALA A 99 -19.19 -20.41 -32.48
N ARG A 100 -19.59 -19.53 -31.60
CA ARG A 100 -20.43 -18.39 -31.91
C ARG A 100 -19.74 -17.44 -32.90
N ARG A 101 -18.48 -17.09 -32.66
CA ARG A 101 -17.69 -16.27 -33.59
C ARG A 101 -17.51 -16.93 -34.94
N SER A 102 -17.32 -18.23 -34.98
CA SER A 102 -17.20 -18.99 -36.20
C SER A 102 -18.47 -18.89 -37.05
N GLN A 103 -19.64 -19.04 -36.43
CA GLN A 103 -20.93 -18.88 -37.11
C GLN A 103 -21.11 -17.47 -37.70
N ILE A 104 -20.76 -16.44 -36.90
CA ILE A 104 -20.84 -15.05 -37.36
C ILE A 104 -19.94 -14.83 -38.59
N LYS A 105 -18.72 -15.37 -38.55
CA LYS A 105 -17.78 -15.27 -39.67
C LYS A 105 -18.31 -15.98 -40.94
N ARG A 106 -18.96 -17.11 -40.79
CA ARG A 106 -19.59 -17.83 -41.93
C ARG A 106 -20.67 -17.00 -42.55
N LEU A 107 -21.48 -16.31 -41.75
CA LEU A 107 -22.55 -15.44 -42.25
C LEU A 107 -21.99 -14.20 -42.96
N ARG A 108 -20.74 -13.81 -42.72
CA ARG A 108 -20.08 -12.70 -43.39
C ARG A 108 -19.50 -13.11 -44.77
N SER A 109 -19.34 -14.40 -45.02
CA SER A 109 -18.78 -14.86 -46.28
C SER A 109 -19.76 -14.55 -47.43
N LYS A 110 -19.20 -14.30 -48.62
CA LYS A 110 -20.03 -14.09 -49.80
C LYS A 110 -20.81 -15.34 -50.12
N PRO A 111 -22.09 -15.25 -50.44
CA PRO A 111 -22.83 -16.42 -50.88
C PRO A 111 -22.22 -17.02 -52.14
N SER A 112 -22.33 -18.34 -52.26
CA SER A 112 -21.84 -19.04 -53.40
C SER A 112 -22.58 -18.60 -54.67
N PRO A 113 -21.90 -18.46 -55.82
CA PRO A 113 -22.57 -18.06 -57.08
C PRO A 113 -23.71 -18.96 -57.50
N ASP A 114 -23.74 -20.19 -56.98
CA ASP A 114 -24.77 -21.17 -57.31
C ASP A 114 -26.00 -21.11 -56.39
N GLU A 115 -26.00 -20.21 -55.43
CA GLU A 115 -27.08 -20.02 -54.47
C GLU A 115 -27.97 -18.80 -54.85
#